data_6ecb9740275f5a4ebd3af2de9304e50d
#
_entry.id   6ecb9740275f5a4ebd3af2de9304e50d
#
_cell.length_a   1.000
_cell.length_b   1.000
_cell.length_c   1.000
_cell.angle_alpha   90.00
_cell.angle_beta   90.00
_cell.angle_gamma   90.00
#
_symmetry.space_group_name_H-M   'P 1'
#
loop_
_entity.id
_entity.type
_entity.pdbx_description
1 polymer ?
#
loop_
_entity_poly.entity_id
_entity_poly.type
_entity_poly.pdbx_seq_one_letter_code
_entity_poly.pdbx_strand_id
1 'polypeptide(L)'
;ITPVDFDALYARFDEVRDDIHMNREVVLNDLLPLVQVAEALAQKYDVIVTNPPYMADSGMSPHLLNYVKDNFKNYRNDLYSCFVKKTTSMLKANRFVGLMTSYTWMFLTAFSKMRIAMLSENSVVALVQPEYHAFFKEAFVPICTFVLTNRCMNYAGEYIQLAKFPGAEEQEKHTLNAIMNPSCDYRFTVKQSLFCQIPDMPIAYWLKQSTAELFINGSLLAKYADLRQGLITGDNDRFLRFWSECDSRKISTLNDRNKKWFFYHKGGEYRKWYGNMTLVVNWENDGFEIVNFRDEKGKQRSR
;
A
#
# COMPACT_ATOMS: atom_id res chain seq x y z
N ILE A 1 4.46 19.58 -27.53
CA ILE A 1 5.49 20.41 -26.87
C ILE A 1 6.81 19.97 -27.48
N THR A 2 7.52 20.87 -28.14
CA THR A 2 8.86 20.62 -28.68
C THR A 2 9.80 20.31 -27.51
N PRO A 3 10.68 19.29 -27.59
CA PRO A 3 11.70 19.07 -26.55
C PRO A 3 12.49 20.37 -26.33
N VAL A 4 12.74 20.69 -25.05
CA VAL A 4 13.56 21.85 -24.71
C VAL A 4 15.00 21.54 -25.08
N ASP A 5 15.63 22.43 -25.84
CA ASP A 5 17.05 22.38 -26.14
C ASP A 5 17.82 23.06 -24.99
N PHE A 6 18.33 22.28 -24.07
CA PHE A 6 19.06 22.77 -22.91
C PHE A 6 20.40 23.36 -23.28
N ASP A 7 21.07 22.86 -24.32
CA ASP A 7 22.36 23.39 -24.80
C ASP A 7 22.18 24.81 -25.34
N ALA A 8 21.12 25.06 -26.13
CA ALA A 8 20.77 26.40 -26.59
C ALA A 8 20.43 27.37 -25.45
N LEU A 9 19.75 26.86 -24.38
CA LEU A 9 19.48 27.66 -23.19
C LEU A 9 20.75 28.04 -22.44
N TYR A 10 21.68 27.10 -22.25
CA TYR A 10 22.95 27.37 -21.58
C TYR A 10 23.80 28.35 -22.36
N ALA A 11 23.90 28.19 -23.70
CA ALA A 11 24.56 29.17 -24.55
C ALA A 11 24.00 30.58 -24.38
N ARG A 12 22.65 30.69 -24.23
CA ARG A 12 22.02 31.99 -23.95
C ARG A 12 22.34 32.54 -22.56
N PHE A 13 22.48 31.68 -21.55
CA PHE A 13 22.94 32.12 -20.22
C PHE A 13 24.39 32.61 -20.25
N ASP A 14 25.26 32.00 -21.07
CA ASP A 14 26.64 32.47 -21.23
C ASP A 14 26.70 33.83 -21.90
N GLU A 15 25.88 34.09 -22.93
CA GLU A 15 25.75 35.43 -23.52
C GLU A 15 25.28 36.49 -22.46
N VAL A 16 24.29 36.12 -21.63
CA VAL A 16 23.78 37.01 -20.56
C VAL A 16 24.85 37.29 -19.50
N ARG A 17 25.78 36.34 -19.27
CA ARG A 17 26.89 36.54 -18.33
C ARG A 17 27.80 37.69 -18.69
N ASP A 18 27.98 37.93 -19.98
CA ASP A 18 28.83 38.98 -20.55
C ASP A 18 28.08 40.32 -20.79
N ASP A 19 26.75 40.31 -20.58
CA ASP A 19 25.90 41.49 -20.75
C ASP A 19 25.99 42.46 -19.56
N ILE A 20 25.87 43.73 -19.85
CA ILE A 20 26.01 44.83 -18.86
C ILE A 20 24.64 45.22 -18.24
N HIS A 21 23.54 44.58 -18.66
CA HIS A 21 22.19 44.91 -18.20
C HIS A 21 21.93 44.61 -16.71
N MET A 22 21.18 45.50 -16.07
CA MET A 22 20.88 45.51 -14.63
C MET A 22 20.15 44.21 -14.15
N ASN A 23 19.45 43.48 -15.04
CA ASN A 23 18.72 42.27 -14.71
C ASN A 23 19.54 41.00 -14.85
N ARG A 24 20.82 41.08 -15.20
CA ARG A 24 21.71 39.94 -15.40
C ARG A 24 21.76 39.02 -14.16
N GLU A 25 21.94 39.59 -13.00
CA GLU A 25 22.05 38.86 -11.74
C GLU A 25 20.75 38.09 -11.40
N VAL A 26 19.60 38.73 -11.64
CA VAL A 26 18.29 38.09 -11.47
C VAL A 26 18.13 36.87 -12.40
N VAL A 27 18.48 37.04 -13.66
CA VAL A 27 18.42 35.93 -14.65
C VAL A 27 19.33 34.79 -14.24
N LEU A 28 20.58 35.05 -13.87
CA LEU A 28 21.54 34.00 -13.51
C LEU A 28 21.22 33.36 -12.16
N ASN A 29 20.75 34.13 -11.17
CA ASN A 29 20.49 33.60 -9.84
C ASN A 29 19.12 32.90 -9.71
N ASP A 30 18.12 33.38 -10.43
CA ASP A 30 16.75 32.87 -10.31
C ASP A 30 16.39 31.87 -11.43
N LEU A 31 16.73 32.15 -12.68
CA LEU A 31 16.31 31.29 -13.80
C LEU A 31 17.29 30.15 -14.09
N LEU A 32 18.59 30.34 -13.99
CA LEU A 32 19.56 29.28 -14.27
C LEU A 32 19.37 28.06 -13.36
N PRO A 33 19.17 28.17 -12.04
CA PRO A 33 18.88 27.00 -11.20
C PRO A 33 17.60 26.29 -11.59
N LEU A 34 16.56 27.01 -12.04
CA LEU A 34 15.31 26.41 -12.51
C LEU A 34 15.51 25.59 -13.79
N VAL A 35 16.33 26.10 -14.72
CA VAL A 35 16.70 25.38 -15.96
C VAL A 35 17.50 24.11 -15.63
N GLN A 36 18.46 24.19 -14.70
CA GLN A 36 19.22 23.03 -14.22
C GLN A 36 18.32 21.94 -13.61
N VAL A 37 17.35 22.35 -12.77
CA VAL A 37 16.36 21.43 -12.22
C VAL A 37 15.47 20.84 -13.33
N ALA A 38 15.03 21.67 -14.27
CA ALA A 38 14.21 21.19 -15.40
C ALA A 38 14.96 20.17 -16.25
N GLU A 39 16.24 20.39 -16.54
CA GLU A 39 17.10 19.45 -17.24
C GLU A 39 17.24 18.13 -16.45
N ALA A 40 17.57 18.22 -15.15
CA ALA A 40 17.68 17.04 -14.30
C ALA A 40 16.37 16.21 -14.25
N LEU A 41 15.20 16.85 -14.31
CA LEU A 41 13.90 16.19 -14.34
C LEU A 41 13.51 15.64 -15.73
N ALA A 42 14.10 16.17 -16.80
CA ALA A 42 13.83 15.77 -18.18
C ALA A 42 14.74 14.65 -18.68
N GLN A 43 15.97 14.57 -18.17
CA GLN A 43 16.95 13.58 -18.62
C GLN A 43 16.56 12.15 -18.18
N LYS A 44 17.21 11.17 -18.82
CA LYS A 44 17.05 9.74 -18.52
C LYS A 44 18.28 9.21 -17.80
N TYR A 45 18.03 8.32 -16.85
CA TYR A 45 19.05 7.80 -15.94
C TYR A 45 19.27 6.30 -16.12
N ASP A 46 20.49 5.85 -15.83
CA ASP A 46 20.81 4.42 -15.77
C ASP A 46 20.31 3.80 -14.47
N VAL A 47 20.40 4.54 -13.36
CA VAL A 47 19.95 4.12 -12.04
C VAL A 47 19.31 5.29 -11.32
N ILE A 48 18.19 5.02 -10.65
CA ILE A 48 17.53 5.96 -9.74
C ILE A 48 17.36 5.25 -8.39
N VAL A 49 17.70 5.93 -7.30
CA VAL A 49 17.47 5.44 -5.94
C VAL A 49 16.81 6.53 -5.13
N THR A 50 15.69 6.22 -4.47
CA THR A 50 14.98 7.20 -3.65
C THR A 50 14.15 6.56 -2.55
N ASN A 51 13.98 7.33 -1.46
CA ASN A 51 12.97 7.11 -0.43
C ASN A 51 11.94 8.25 -0.56
N PRO A 52 10.85 8.04 -1.30
CA PRO A 52 9.85 9.07 -1.55
C PRO A 52 9.03 9.41 -0.30
N PRO A 53 8.39 10.58 -0.24
CA PRO A 53 7.50 10.91 0.86
C PRO A 53 6.26 10.01 0.88
N TYR A 54 5.83 9.59 2.09
CA TYR A 54 4.63 8.80 2.33
C TYR A 54 3.49 9.74 2.72
N MET A 55 2.58 9.95 1.80
CA MET A 55 1.45 10.86 1.99
C MET A 55 0.24 10.32 1.25
N ALA A 56 -0.72 9.79 2.01
CA ALA A 56 -1.99 9.34 1.46
C ALA A 56 -2.75 10.51 0.82
N ASP A 57 -3.68 10.21 -0.09
CA ASP A 57 -4.51 11.19 -0.79
C ASP A 57 -5.24 12.17 0.15
N SER A 58 -5.65 11.68 1.34
CA SER A 58 -6.29 12.50 2.38
C SER A 58 -5.38 13.55 3.02
N GLY A 59 -4.07 13.41 2.90
CA GLY A 59 -3.07 14.37 3.40
C GLY A 59 -2.61 15.38 2.35
N MET A 60 -2.99 15.19 1.08
CA MET A 60 -2.57 16.08 -0.01
C MET A 60 -3.37 17.40 -0.02
N SER A 61 -2.71 18.51 -0.37
CA SER A 61 -3.41 19.75 -0.66
C SER A 61 -4.36 19.56 -1.86
N PRO A 62 -5.44 20.35 -1.98
CA PRO A 62 -6.36 20.25 -3.13
C PRO A 62 -5.67 20.39 -4.49
N HIS A 63 -4.67 21.26 -4.59
CA HIS A 63 -3.90 21.44 -5.82
C HIS A 63 -3.08 20.19 -6.18
N LEU A 64 -2.34 19.64 -5.22
CA LEU A 64 -1.56 18.43 -5.41
C LEU A 64 -2.46 17.23 -5.72
N LEU A 65 -3.57 17.09 -5.00
CA LEU A 65 -4.53 16.00 -5.21
C LEU A 65 -5.12 16.01 -6.63
N ASN A 66 -5.47 17.19 -7.15
CA ASN A 66 -5.96 17.33 -8.53
C ASN A 66 -4.88 16.96 -9.54
N TYR A 67 -3.66 17.48 -9.36
CA TYR A 67 -2.53 17.13 -10.22
C TYR A 67 -2.26 15.62 -10.24
N VAL A 68 -2.27 14.96 -9.08
CA VAL A 68 -2.05 13.51 -8.96
C VAL A 68 -3.20 12.72 -9.62
N LYS A 69 -4.44 13.15 -9.46
CA LYS A 69 -5.60 12.51 -10.11
C LYS A 69 -5.53 12.56 -11.62
N ASP A 70 -5.07 13.68 -12.18
CA ASP A 70 -5.01 13.89 -13.62
C ASP A 70 -3.84 13.16 -14.26
N ASN A 71 -2.67 13.15 -13.60
CA ASN A 71 -1.43 12.65 -14.19
C ASN A 71 -1.04 11.23 -13.74
N PHE A 72 -1.58 10.72 -12.61
CA PHE A 72 -1.19 9.44 -12.01
C PHE A 72 -2.39 8.54 -11.67
N LYS A 73 -3.36 8.39 -12.56
CA LYS A 73 -4.65 7.70 -12.33
C LYS A 73 -4.55 6.38 -11.54
N ASN A 74 -3.60 5.50 -11.89
CA ASN A 74 -3.44 4.18 -11.26
C ASN A 74 -2.59 4.23 -10.00
N TYR A 75 -1.89 5.33 -9.72
CA TYR A 75 -0.90 5.49 -8.67
C TYR A 75 -1.27 6.56 -7.63
N ARG A 76 -2.48 7.09 -7.69
CA ARG A 76 -2.92 8.30 -6.97
C ARG A 76 -3.15 8.14 -5.46
N ASN A 77 -3.16 6.91 -4.95
CA ASN A 77 -3.59 6.64 -3.57
C ASN A 77 -2.57 7.06 -2.50
N ASP A 78 -1.31 7.21 -2.89
CA ASP A 78 -0.25 7.73 -2.04
C ASP A 78 0.82 8.39 -2.90
N LEU A 79 1.52 9.38 -2.35
CA LEU A 79 2.53 10.12 -3.09
C LEU A 79 3.71 9.23 -3.48
N TYR A 80 4.14 8.29 -2.60
CA TYR A 80 5.20 7.34 -2.97
C TYR A 80 4.84 6.51 -4.20
N SER A 81 3.57 6.17 -4.39
CA SER A 81 3.17 5.41 -5.58
C SER A 81 3.28 6.24 -6.87
N CYS A 82 3.03 7.55 -6.81
CA CYS A 82 3.31 8.46 -7.92
C CYS A 82 4.81 8.51 -8.25
N PHE A 83 5.67 8.48 -7.22
CA PHE A 83 7.12 8.41 -7.41
C PHE A 83 7.56 7.11 -8.08
N VAL A 84 6.94 5.96 -7.77
CA VAL A 84 7.20 4.70 -8.49
C VAL A 84 7.00 4.90 -10.00
N LYS A 85 5.87 5.48 -10.43
CA LYS A 85 5.60 5.74 -11.85
C LYS A 85 6.55 6.77 -12.45
N LYS A 86 6.79 7.88 -11.74
CA LYS A 86 7.67 8.94 -12.22
C LYS A 86 9.10 8.44 -12.41
N THR A 87 9.67 7.77 -11.41
CA THR A 87 11.06 7.29 -11.46
C THR A 87 11.26 6.22 -12.53
N THR A 88 10.34 5.26 -12.67
CA THR A 88 10.41 4.29 -13.76
C THR A 88 10.34 4.96 -15.13
N SER A 89 9.56 6.04 -15.28
CA SER A 89 9.48 6.81 -16.52
C SER A 89 10.75 7.62 -16.84
N MET A 90 11.60 7.90 -15.85
CA MET A 90 12.88 8.62 -16.02
C MET A 90 14.05 7.68 -16.31
N LEU A 91 13.86 6.37 -16.32
CA LEU A 91 14.92 5.43 -16.67
C LEU A 91 15.18 5.40 -18.19
N LYS A 92 16.44 5.19 -18.57
CA LYS A 92 16.79 4.66 -19.89
C LYS A 92 16.23 3.25 -20.03
N ALA A 93 16.15 2.73 -21.25
CA ALA A 93 15.64 1.38 -21.51
C ALA A 93 16.45 0.30 -20.78
N ASN A 94 15.78 -0.66 -20.15
CA ASN A 94 16.37 -1.80 -19.43
C ASN A 94 17.28 -1.39 -18.26
N ARG A 95 16.88 -0.36 -17.52
CA ARG A 95 17.62 0.15 -16.37
C ARG A 95 16.84 -0.05 -15.07
N PHE A 96 17.41 0.39 -13.96
CA PHE A 96 16.94 0.00 -12.63
C PHE A 96 16.55 1.19 -11.77
N VAL A 97 15.51 1.01 -10.98
CA VAL A 97 15.16 1.93 -9.90
C VAL A 97 15.07 1.17 -8.58
N GLY A 98 15.77 1.66 -7.56
CA GLY A 98 15.67 1.21 -6.18
C GLY A 98 14.80 2.15 -5.36
N LEU A 99 13.81 1.60 -4.69
CA LEU A 99 12.83 2.37 -3.92
C LEU A 99 12.69 1.81 -2.51
N MET A 100 12.56 2.71 -1.52
CA MET A 100 12.07 2.37 -0.20
C MET A 100 10.67 2.96 -0.05
N THR A 101 9.65 2.15 0.26
CA THR A 101 8.26 2.60 0.40
C THR A 101 7.55 1.84 1.51
N SER A 102 6.34 2.29 1.86
CA SER A 102 5.44 1.41 2.62
C SER A 102 5.16 0.14 1.82
N TYR A 103 5.14 -1.04 2.47
CA TYR A 103 4.79 -2.29 1.79
C TYR A 103 3.28 -2.50 1.63
N THR A 104 2.44 -1.57 2.10
CA THR A 104 0.97 -1.67 2.00
C THR A 104 0.49 -1.82 0.55
N TRP A 105 1.22 -1.25 -0.40
CA TRP A 105 0.91 -1.42 -1.83
C TRP A 105 0.96 -2.87 -2.30
N MET A 106 1.72 -3.73 -1.62
CA MET A 106 1.85 -5.13 -2.00
C MET A 106 0.54 -5.90 -1.86
N PHE A 107 -0.34 -5.52 -0.93
CA PHE A 107 -1.50 -6.33 -0.52
C PHE A 107 -2.84 -5.59 -0.54
N LEU A 108 -2.89 -4.30 -0.19
CA LEU A 108 -4.17 -3.59 -0.08
C LEU A 108 -4.87 -3.47 -1.44
N THR A 109 -6.19 -3.71 -1.45
CA THR A 109 -7.06 -3.59 -2.64
C THR A 109 -7.02 -2.17 -3.23
N ALA A 110 -6.85 -1.14 -2.40
CA ALA A 110 -6.70 0.24 -2.85
C ALA A 110 -5.57 0.41 -3.88
N PHE A 111 -4.49 -0.38 -3.77
CA PHE A 111 -3.35 -0.34 -4.68
C PHE A 111 -3.41 -1.38 -5.81
N SER A 112 -4.51 -2.10 -6.02
CA SER A 112 -4.62 -3.12 -7.07
C SER A 112 -4.32 -2.56 -8.47
N LYS A 113 -4.85 -1.38 -8.79
CA LYS A 113 -4.59 -0.71 -10.08
C LYS A 113 -3.12 -0.36 -10.27
N MET A 114 -2.45 0.07 -9.20
CA MET A 114 -1.01 0.33 -9.21
C MET A 114 -0.23 -0.95 -9.49
N ARG A 115 -0.52 -2.04 -8.77
CA ARG A 115 0.17 -3.33 -8.98
C ARG A 115 0.02 -3.84 -10.39
N ILE A 116 -1.21 -3.84 -10.91
CA ILE A 116 -1.49 -4.28 -12.29
C ILE A 116 -0.69 -3.45 -13.29
N ALA A 117 -0.75 -2.12 -13.20
CA ALA A 117 -0.02 -1.23 -14.10
C ALA A 117 1.50 -1.37 -13.97
N MET A 118 2.00 -1.45 -12.72
CA MET A 118 3.44 -1.60 -12.46
C MET A 118 3.98 -2.92 -13.00
N LEU A 119 3.31 -4.04 -12.73
CA LEU A 119 3.76 -5.37 -13.14
C LEU A 119 3.56 -5.62 -14.64
N SER A 120 2.69 -4.88 -15.33
CA SER A 120 2.55 -4.97 -16.79
C SER A 120 3.67 -4.26 -17.55
N GLU A 121 4.29 -3.25 -16.96
CA GLU A 121 5.32 -2.43 -17.60
C GLU A 121 6.74 -2.75 -17.09
N ASN A 122 6.87 -3.30 -15.88
CA ASN A 122 8.13 -3.48 -15.18
C ASN A 122 8.24 -4.87 -14.56
N SER A 123 9.47 -5.25 -14.22
CA SER A 123 9.71 -6.47 -13.43
C SER A 123 10.34 -6.13 -12.08
N VAL A 124 9.88 -6.82 -11.04
CA VAL A 124 10.51 -6.79 -9.72
C VAL A 124 11.76 -7.67 -9.77
N VAL A 125 12.92 -7.06 -9.57
CA VAL A 125 14.22 -7.76 -9.59
C VAL A 125 14.52 -8.33 -8.21
N ALA A 126 14.38 -7.51 -7.18
CA ALA A 126 14.57 -7.88 -5.80
C ALA A 126 13.64 -7.09 -4.89
N LEU A 127 13.25 -7.69 -3.76
CA LEU A 127 12.47 -7.05 -2.72
C LEU A 127 12.91 -7.56 -1.36
N VAL A 128 13.15 -6.64 -0.43
CA VAL A 128 13.39 -6.95 0.98
C VAL A 128 12.26 -6.36 1.81
N GLN A 129 11.61 -7.20 2.60
CA GLN A 129 10.57 -6.82 3.54
C GLN A 129 11.08 -6.95 4.96
N PRO A 130 11.53 -5.85 5.59
CA PRO A 130 11.98 -5.84 6.98
C PRO A 130 10.86 -6.18 7.96
N GLU A 131 11.26 -6.46 9.19
CA GLU A 131 10.34 -6.52 10.33
C GLU A 131 9.72 -5.15 10.59
N TYR A 132 8.52 -5.14 11.13
CA TYR A 132 7.65 -3.96 11.23
C TYR A 132 8.25 -2.81 12.06
N HIS A 133 9.00 -3.12 13.12
CA HIS A 133 9.61 -2.15 14.03
C HIS A 133 11.14 -2.04 13.90
N ALA A 134 11.72 -2.67 12.88
CA ALA A 134 13.18 -2.81 12.78
C ALA A 134 13.94 -1.48 12.80
N PHE A 135 13.39 -0.44 12.17
CA PHE A 135 14.07 0.85 11.99
C PHE A 135 13.41 2.02 12.71
N PHE A 136 12.14 1.91 13.06
CA PHE A 136 11.37 2.99 13.68
C PHE A 136 10.67 2.47 14.93
N LYS A 137 11.34 2.59 16.10
CA LYS A 137 10.82 2.08 17.37
C LYS A 137 9.51 2.74 17.79
N GLU A 138 9.33 4.01 17.46
CA GLU A 138 8.17 4.82 17.87
C GLU A 138 7.13 5.01 16.75
N ALA A 139 7.47 4.71 15.50
CA ALA A 139 6.59 4.89 14.36
C ALA A 139 6.25 3.54 13.71
N PHE A 140 4.98 3.25 13.60
CA PHE A 140 4.47 2.07 12.88
C PHE A 140 4.51 2.30 11.36
N VAL A 141 5.70 2.24 10.76
CA VAL A 141 5.85 2.38 9.31
C VAL A 141 6.22 1.04 8.68
N PRO A 142 5.27 0.34 8.06
CA PRO A 142 5.54 -0.92 7.37
C PRO A 142 6.31 -0.63 6.09
N ILE A 143 7.62 -0.83 6.09
CA ILE A 143 8.48 -0.53 4.93
C ILE A 143 8.91 -1.76 4.16
N CYS A 144 9.18 -1.58 2.87
CA CYS A 144 9.94 -2.50 2.04
C CYS A 144 10.91 -1.73 1.15
N THR A 145 12.00 -2.37 0.79
CA THR A 145 12.90 -1.90 -0.27
C THR A 145 12.79 -2.83 -1.47
N PHE A 146 12.75 -2.27 -2.67
CA PHE A 146 12.66 -3.09 -3.86
C PHE A 146 13.34 -2.43 -5.06
N VAL A 147 13.74 -3.27 -5.98
CA VAL A 147 14.35 -2.88 -7.26
C VAL A 147 13.43 -3.28 -8.39
N LEU A 148 13.08 -2.31 -9.24
CA LEU A 148 12.38 -2.55 -10.49
C LEU A 148 13.32 -2.34 -11.67
N THR A 149 13.06 -3.07 -12.75
CA THR A 149 13.57 -2.72 -14.08
C THR A 149 12.40 -2.35 -14.99
N ASN A 150 12.56 -1.34 -15.81
CA ASN A 150 11.55 -0.90 -16.79
C ASN A 150 11.50 -1.82 -18.03
N ARG A 151 11.56 -3.13 -17.78
CA ARG A 151 11.45 -4.19 -18.78
C ARG A 151 10.59 -5.32 -18.20
N CYS A 152 9.64 -5.80 -18.99
CA CYS A 152 8.95 -7.05 -18.68
C CYS A 152 9.89 -8.22 -18.98
N MET A 153 10.33 -8.91 -17.94
CA MET A 153 11.24 -10.04 -18.03
C MET A 153 10.56 -11.32 -17.54
N ASN A 154 10.83 -12.42 -18.22
CA ASN A 154 10.34 -13.73 -17.80
C ASN A 154 11.39 -14.44 -16.91
N TYR A 155 11.95 -13.73 -15.95
CA TYR A 155 12.81 -14.32 -14.94
C TYR A 155 12.15 -14.27 -13.54
N ALA A 156 12.71 -14.99 -12.60
CA ALA A 156 12.26 -14.97 -11.22
C ALA A 156 12.96 -13.84 -10.46
N GLY A 157 12.18 -13.01 -9.77
CA GLY A 157 12.69 -12.02 -8.82
C GLY A 157 13.07 -12.66 -7.49
N GLU A 158 13.94 -11.98 -6.73
CA GLU A 158 14.40 -12.41 -5.42
C GLU A 158 13.68 -11.64 -4.31
N TYR A 159 13.14 -12.35 -3.34
CA TYR A 159 12.38 -11.77 -2.24
C TYR A 159 12.93 -12.26 -0.90
N ILE A 160 13.19 -11.34 0.02
CA ILE A 160 13.68 -11.64 1.37
C ILE A 160 12.66 -11.15 2.40
N GLN A 161 12.16 -12.07 3.23
CA GLN A 161 11.20 -11.77 4.29
C GLN A 161 11.86 -11.81 5.66
N LEU A 162 12.01 -10.68 6.30
CA LEU A 162 12.69 -10.55 7.58
C LEU A 162 11.74 -10.33 8.78
N ALA A 163 10.43 -10.52 8.57
CA ALA A 163 9.41 -10.27 9.60
C ALA A 163 9.60 -11.07 10.91
N LYS A 164 10.34 -12.18 10.87
CA LYS A 164 10.61 -13.05 12.04
C LYS A 164 11.83 -12.62 12.87
N PHE A 165 12.59 -11.63 12.41
CA PHE A 165 13.87 -11.24 13.00
C PHE A 165 13.76 -9.82 13.57
N PRO A 166 13.49 -9.64 14.87
CA PRO A 166 13.27 -8.32 15.45
C PRO A 166 14.59 -7.54 15.65
N GLY A 167 14.54 -6.23 15.41
CA GLY A 167 15.66 -5.33 15.62
C GLY A 167 16.60 -5.14 14.42
N ALA A 168 17.19 -3.95 14.30
CA ALA A 168 17.95 -3.52 13.13
C ALA A 168 19.18 -4.41 12.85
N GLU A 169 19.89 -4.84 13.88
CA GLU A 169 21.09 -5.71 13.77
C GLU A 169 20.73 -7.08 13.17
N GLU A 170 19.62 -7.67 13.59
CA GLU A 170 19.14 -8.94 13.04
C GLU A 170 18.68 -8.79 11.58
N GLN A 171 18.13 -7.62 11.19
CA GLN A 171 17.80 -7.34 9.78
C GLN A 171 19.03 -7.38 8.89
N GLU A 172 20.13 -6.71 9.28
CA GLU A 172 21.39 -6.71 8.53
C GLU A 172 21.96 -8.12 8.40
N LYS A 173 22.13 -8.80 9.53
CA LYS A 173 22.69 -10.14 9.61
C LYS A 173 21.94 -11.14 8.74
N HIS A 174 20.61 -11.15 8.82
CA HIS A 174 19.78 -12.07 8.04
C HIS A 174 19.67 -11.67 6.56
N THR A 175 19.76 -10.38 6.23
CA THR A 175 19.86 -9.94 4.83
C THR A 175 21.15 -10.45 4.21
N LEU A 176 22.31 -10.27 4.89
CA LEU A 176 23.60 -10.78 4.41
C LEU A 176 23.57 -12.30 4.27
N ASN A 177 23.04 -13.01 5.28
CA ASN A 177 22.89 -14.45 5.18
C ASN A 177 22.02 -14.89 4.00
N ALA A 178 20.90 -14.21 3.74
CA ALA A 178 20.04 -14.52 2.60
C ALA A 178 20.73 -14.29 1.25
N ILE A 179 21.64 -13.31 1.16
CA ILE A 179 22.44 -13.06 -0.03
C ILE A 179 23.44 -14.20 -0.25
N MET A 180 24.13 -14.61 0.81
CA MET A 180 25.20 -15.63 0.76
C MET A 180 24.64 -17.06 0.69
N ASN A 181 23.47 -17.31 1.26
CA ASN A 181 22.83 -18.61 1.33
C ASN A 181 21.44 -18.60 0.65
N PRO A 182 21.37 -18.87 -0.65
CA PRO A 182 20.10 -18.91 -1.39
C PRO A 182 19.08 -19.95 -0.89
N SER A 183 19.50 -20.92 -0.08
CA SER A 183 18.65 -22.00 0.43
C SER A 183 17.98 -21.69 1.78
N CYS A 184 18.16 -20.48 2.33
CA CYS A 184 17.49 -20.12 3.57
C CYS A 184 15.97 -20.01 3.40
N ASP A 185 15.20 -20.32 4.45
CA ASP A 185 13.74 -20.47 4.42
C ASP A 185 12.95 -19.15 4.34
N TYR A 186 13.63 -18.02 4.40
CA TYR A 186 13.06 -16.67 4.30
C TYR A 186 13.49 -15.90 3.04
N ARG A 187 14.20 -16.58 2.09
CA ARG A 187 14.45 -16.11 0.73
C ARG A 187 13.61 -16.89 -0.26
N PHE A 188 12.99 -16.19 -1.18
CA PHE A 188 12.08 -16.75 -2.18
C PHE A 188 12.50 -16.27 -3.57
N THR A 189 12.58 -17.19 -4.51
CA THR A 189 12.83 -16.91 -5.92
C THR A 189 11.54 -17.18 -6.69
N VAL A 190 10.86 -16.13 -7.17
CA VAL A 190 9.48 -16.23 -7.67
C VAL A 190 9.32 -15.53 -9.01
N LYS A 191 8.70 -16.22 -9.97
CA LYS A 191 8.31 -15.59 -11.25
C LYS A 191 7.13 -14.65 -11.04
N GLN A 192 7.19 -13.47 -11.63
CA GLN A 192 6.14 -12.46 -11.55
C GLN A 192 4.78 -12.96 -12.05
N SER A 193 4.76 -13.92 -12.98
CA SER A 193 3.55 -14.56 -13.48
C SER A 193 2.73 -15.27 -12.39
N LEU A 194 3.33 -15.63 -11.24
CA LEU A 194 2.60 -16.17 -10.09
C LEU A 194 1.58 -15.15 -9.55
N PHE A 195 1.97 -13.90 -9.43
CA PHE A 195 1.10 -12.84 -8.91
C PHE A 195 -0.09 -12.57 -9.84
N CYS A 196 0.11 -12.73 -11.14
CA CYS A 196 -0.94 -12.55 -12.14
C CYS A 196 -2.06 -13.60 -12.05
N GLN A 197 -1.82 -14.72 -11.36
CA GLN A 197 -2.81 -15.78 -11.16
C GLN A 197 -3.79 -15.47 -10.01
N ILE A 198 -3.44 -14.50 -9.16
CA ILE A 198 -4.20 -14.15 -7.98
C ILE A 198 -5.01 -12.87 -8.28
N PRO A 199 -6.30 -12.80 -7.92
CA PRO A 199 -7.09 -11.57 -8.06
C PRO A 199 -6.40 -10.38 -7.41
N ASP A 200 -6.43 -9.21 -8.07
CA ASP A 200 -5.77 -7.96 -7.64
C ASP A 200 -4.23 -8.01 -7.61
N MET A 201 -3.61 -9.08 -8.06
CA MET A 201 -2.15 -9.28 -8.18
C MET A 201 -1.36 -8.93 -6.90
N PRO A 202 -1.71 -9.46 -5.72
CA PRO A 202 -0.91 -9.22 -4.51
C PRO A 202 0.50 -9.79 -4.68
N ILE A 203 1.50 -9.10 -4.11
CA ILE A 203 2.90 -9.57 -4.16
C ILE A 203 3.12 -10.64 -3.08
N ALA A 204 2.42 -11.74 -3.19
CA ALA A 204 2.44 -12.85 -2.23
C ALA A 204 3.54 -13.86 -2.57
N TYR A 205 4.79 -13.43 -2.54
CA TYR A 205 5.96 -14.18 -3.00
C TYR A 205 6.25 -15.46 -2.18
N TRP A 206 5.68 -15.60 -0.99
CA TRP A 206 5.76 -16.82 -0.17
C TRP A 206 4.75 -17.90 -0.55
N LEU A 207 3.82 -17.60 -1.46
CA LEU A 207 2.82 -18.57 -1.89
C LEU A 207 3.44 -19.64 -2.81
N LYS A 208 3.04 -20.88 -2.56
CA LYS A 208 3.38 -21.99 -3.46
C LYS A 208 2.56 -21.92 -4.75
N GLN A 209 3.13 -22.37 -5.85
CA GLN A 209 2.45 -22.44 -7.14
C GLN A 209 1.11 -23.18 -7.05
N SER A 210 1.05 -24.31 -6.32
CA SER A 210 -0.18 -25.06 -6.11
C SER A 210 -1.29 -24.27 -5.44
N THR A 211 -0.95 -23.32 -4.57
CA THR A 211 -1.93 -22.44 -3.93
C THR A 211 -2.43 -21.37 -4.90
N ALA A 212 -1.56 -20.82 -5.75
CA ALA A 212 -1.96 -19.84 -6.77
C ALA A 212 -2.89 -20.50 -7.82
N GLU A 213 -2.66 -21.74 -8.17
CA GLU A 213 -3.50 -22.50 -9.08
C GLU A 213 -4.95 -22.70 -8.58
N LEU A 214 -5.17 -22.68 -7.26
CA LEU A 214 -6.53 -22.71 -6.71
C LEU A 214 -7.37 -21.49 -7.09
N PHE A 215 -6.74 -20.33 -7.33
CA PHE A 215 -7.45 -19.14 -7.79
C PHE A 215 -7.89 -19.25 -9.25
N ILE A 216 -7.20 -20.05 -10.06
CA ILE A 216 -7.53 -20.28 -11.46
C ILE A 216 -8.56 -21.42 -11.58
N ASN A 217 -8.31 -22.53 -10.90
CA ASN A 217 -9.05 -23.79 -11.08
C ASN A 217 -10.14 -24.00 -10.02
N GLY A 218 -10.10 -23.23 -8.91
CA GLY A 218 -11.06 -23.33 -7.82
C GLY A 218 -12.40 -22.69 -8.14
N SER A 219 -13.43 -23.13 -7.44
CA SER A 219 -14.73 -22.47 -7.49
C SER A 219 -14.82 -21.35 -6.46
N LEU A 220 -15.36 -20.20 -6.87
CA LEU A 220 -15.60 -19.08 -5.95
C LEU A 220 -16.60 -19.49 -4.87
N LEU A 221 -16.28 -19.21 -3.60
CA LEU A 221 -17.17 -19.48 -2.47
C LEU A 221 -18.53 -18.80 -2.64
N ALA A 222 -18.58 -17.63 -3.32
CA ALA A 222 -19.81 -16.91 -3.63
C ALA A 222 -20.83 -17.71 -4.47
N LYS A 223 -20.43 -18.82 -5.11
CA LYS A 223 -21.34 -19.75 -5.79
C LYS A 223 -22.14 -20.61 -4.80
N TYR A 224 -21.66 -20.78 -3.60
CA TYR A 224 -22.17 -21.72 -2.60
C TYR A 224 -22.69 -21.04 -1.35
N ALA A 225 -22.25 -19.80 -1.06
CA ALA A 225 -22.62 -19.09 0.14
C ALA A 225 -22.64 -17.57 -0.11
N ASP A 226 -23.57 -16.87 0.55
CA ASP A 226 -23.56 -15.41 0.62
C ASP A 226 -22.48 -14.94 1.59
N LEU A 227 -21.51 -14.22 1.08
CA LEU A 227 -20.45 -13.63 1.89
C LEU A 227 -20.93 -12.29 2.46
N ARG A 228 -21.19 -12.24 3.75
CA ARG A 228 -21.66 -11.04 4.44
C ARG A 228 -20.66 -10.59 5.50
N GLN A 229 -20.46 -9.30 5.59
CA GLN A 229 -19.77 -8.71 6.73
C GLN A 229 -20.71 -8.83 7.95
N GLY A 230 -20.15 -9.22 9.11
CA GLY A 230 -20.90 -9.24 10.35
C GLY A 230 -21.34 -7.82 10.76
N LEU A 231 -22.26 -7.75 11.72
CA LEU A 231 -22.78 -6.50 12.27
C LEU A 231 -21.64 -5.62 12.83
N ILE A 232 -21.61 -4.37 12.39
CA ILE A 232 -20.78 -3.30 12.95
C ILE A 232 -21.70 -2.34 13.67
N THR A 233 -21.54 -2.21 14.98
CA THR A 233 -22.39 -1.35 15.82
C THR A 233 -22.13 0.14 15.61
N GLY A 234 -20.90 0.50 15.21
CA GLY A 234 -20.45 1.89 15.17
C GLY A 234 -20.07 2.50 16.51
N ASP A 235 -20.64 1.99 17.59
CA ASP A 235 -20.37 2.37 18.99
C ASP A 235 -20.61 1.15 19.90
N ASN A 236 -19.53 0.48 20.28
CA ASN A 236 -19.63 -0.73 21.10
C ASN A 236 -20.10 -0.43 22.54
N ASP A 237 -19.65 0.68 23.11
CA ASP A 237 -19.97 1.04 24.50
C ASP A 237 -21.46 1.37 24.65
N ARG A 238 -22.05 1.89 23.61
CA ARG A 238 -23.49 2.17 23.56
C ARG A 238 -24.33 0.92 23.33
N PHE A 239 -23.96 0.06 22.41
CA PHE A 239 -24.82 -0.99 21.88
C PHE A 239 -24.51 -2.40 22.36
N LEU A 240 -23.34 -2.63 23.00
CA LEU A 240 -22.98 -3.93 23.54
C LEU A 240 -23.01 -3.91 25.07
N ARG A 241 -23.35 -5.05 25.64
CA ARG A 241 -23.25 -5.34 27.09
C ARG A 241 -22.75 -6.76 27.31
N PHE A 242 -22.16 -7.02 28.45
CA PHE A 242 -22.00 -8.41 28.88
C PHE A 242 -23.37 -9.02 29.13
N TRP A 243 -23.57 -10.26 28.74
CA TRP A 243 -24.87 -10.92 28.95
C TRP A 243 -25.29 -10.95 30.43
N SER A 244 -24.31 -11.03 31.34
CA SER A 244 -24.53 -11.00 32.81
C SER A 244 -25.05 -9.66 33.36
N GLU A 245 -24.90 -8.56 32.61
CA GLU A 245 -25.39 -7.23 33.00
C GLU A 245 -26.84 -7.00 32.55
N CYS A 246 -27.38 -7.90 31.74
CA CYS A 246 -28.71 -7.75 31.17
C CYS A 246 -29.72 -8.67 31.84
N ASP A 247 -30.98 -8.21 31.90
CA ASP A 247 -32.11 -9.05 32.35
C ASP A 247 -32.24 -10.25 31.40
N SER A 248 -32.06 -11.47 31.94
CA SER A 248 -32.09 -12.72 31.17
C SER A 248 -33.40 -12.93 30.41
N ARG A 249 -34.52 -12.40 30.94
CA ARG A 249 -35.82 -12.45 30.27
C ARG A 249 -35.87 -11.64 28.98
N LYS A 250 -34.98 -10.66 28.82
CA LYS A 250 -34.85 -9.81 27.61
C LYS A 250 -33.77 -10.30 26.65
N ILE A 251 -33.07 -11.38 26.97
CA ILE A 251 -32.06 -11.97 26.06
C ILE A 251 -32.74 -13.06 25.23
N SER A 252 -32.52 -13.02 23.91
CA SER A 252 -32.97 -14.04 22.99
C SER A 252 -32.06 -15.26 23.05
N THR A 253 -32.61 -16.43 23.37
CA THR A 253 -31.91 -17.71 23.38
C THR A 253 -32.27 -18.62 22.20
N LEU A 254 -33.40 -18.35 21.52
CA LEU A 254 -34.00 -19.18 20.46
C LEU A 254 -34.45 -18.34 19.25
N ASN A 255 -33.78 -17.26 18.91
CA ASN A 255 -34.17 -16.33 17.85
C ASN A 255 -35.56 -15.68 18.04
N ASP A 256 -35.99 -15.50 19.29
CA ASP A 256 -37.19 -14.73 19.60
C ASP A 256 -36.92 -13.25 19.28
N ARG A 257 -37.47 -12.77 18.15
CA ARG A 257 -37.30 -11.40 17.63
C ARG A 257 -37.92 -10.31 18.52
N ASN A 258 -38.75 -10.69 19.46
CA ASN A 258 -39.37 -9.74 20.39
C ASN A 258 -38.49 -9.38 21.59
N LYS A 259 -37.27 -9.91 21.64
CA LYS A 259 -36.31 -9.61 22.69
C LYS A 259 -35.44 -8.40 22.32
N LYS A 260 -34.90 -7.77 23.38
CA LYS A 260 -34.02 -6.61 23.22
C LYS A 260 -32.60 -7.02 22.90
N TRP A 261 -32.10 -8.07 23.59
CA TRP A 261 -30.69 -8.44 23.54
C TRP A 261 -30.50 -9.76 22.80
N PHE A 262 -29.52 -9.76 21.88
CA PHE A 262 -29.13 -10.93 21.09
C PHE A 262 -27.65 -11.21 21.30
N PHE A 263 -27.27 -12.49 21.39
CA PHE A 263 -25.86 -12.85 21.49
C PHE A 263 -25.07 -12.33 20.30
N TYR A 264 -23.94 -11.72 20.62
CA TYR A 264 -23.08 -11.06 19.64
C TYR A 264 -21.70 -11.73 19.62
N HIS A 265 -21.35 -12.36 18.49
CA HIS A 265 -20.06 -12.96 18.28
C HIS A 265 -19.03 -11.87 17.97
N LYS A 266 -18.16 -11.57 18.92
CA LYS A 266 -17.02 -10.69 18.76
C LYS A 266 -15.75 -11.52 18.82
N GLY A 267 -14.74 -11.18 17.98
CA GLY A 267 -13.42 -11.79 18.07
C GLY A 267 -12.85 -11.69 19.48
N GLY A 268 -12.07 -12.65 19.87
CA GLY A 268 -11.44 -12.74 21.19
C GLY A 268 -10.28 -13.74 21.15
N GLU A 269 -9.79 -14.13 22.34
CA GLU A 269 -8.74 -15.12 22.46
C GLU A 269 -9.12 -16.47 21.83
N TYR A 270 -8.12 -17.25 21.44
CA TYR A 270 -8.34 -18.54 20.83
C TYR A 270 -9.17 -19.48 21.75
N ARG A 271 -10.27 -20.00 21.22
CA ARG A 271 -11.10 -21.06 21.79
C ARG A 271 -11.23 -22.20 20.82
N LYS A 272 -10.89 -23.40 21.24
CA LYS A 272 -10.76 -24.55 20.33
C LYS A 272 -12.08 -24.91 19.62
N TRP A 273 -13.18 -25.00 20.37
CA TRP A 273 -14.46 -25.48 19.86
C TRP A 273 -15.60 -24.48 20.04
N TYR A 274 -15.66 -23.82 21.21
CA TYR A 274 -16.75 -22.94 21.59
C TYR A 274 -16.27 -21.86 22.56
N GLY A 275 -16.76 -20.67 22.40
CA GLY A 275 -16.42 -19.55 23.31
C GLY A 275 -16.68 -18.18 22.70
N ASN A 276 -16.21 -17.15 23.40
CA ASN A 276 -16.34 -15.74 23.04
C ASN A 276 -17.80 -15.23 22.88
N MET A 277 -18.78 -15.94 23.49
CA MET A 277 -20.19 -15.52 23.55
C MET A 277 -20.49 -14.79 24.83
N THR A 278 -19.69 -13.80 25.18
CA THR A 278 -19.81 -13.03 26.40
C THR A 278 -20.66 -11.77 26.25
N LEU A 279 -20.85 -11.32 25.01
CA LEU A 279 -21.53 -10.09 24.69
C LEU A 279 -22.90 -10.33 24.07
N VAL A 280 -23.80 -9.39 24.37
CA VAL A 280 -25.10 -9.24 23.70
C VAL A 280 -25.20 -7.85 23.10
N VAL A 281 -25.92 -7.75 21.97
CA VAL A 281 -26.17 -6.51 21.26
C VAL A 281 -27.60 -6.07 21.41
N ASN A 282 -27.84 -4.77 21.55
CA ASN A 282 -29.18 -4.20 21.56
C ASN A 282 -29.76 -4.27 20.14
N TRP A 283 -30.64 -5.21 19.89
CA TRP A 283 -31.33 -5.41 18.60
C TRP A 283 -32.84 -5.15 18.73
N GLU A 284 -33.25 -4.35 19.67
CA GLU A 284 -34.65 -3.97 19.90
C GLU A 284 -35.23 -3.32 18.64
N ASN A 285 -36.46 -3.70 18.26
CA ASN A 285 -37.11 -3.24 17.03
C ASN A 285 -36.25 -3.45 15.75
N ASP A 286 -35.74 -4.66 15.56
CA ASP A 286 -34.86 -5.03 14.43
C ASP A 286 -33.62 -4.13 14.32
N GLY A 287 -33.04 -3.73 15.44
CA GLY A 287 -31.83 -2.93 15.49
C GLY A 287 -32.00 -1.48 15.11
N PHE A 288 -33.21 -0.94 15.24
CA PHE A 288 -33.56 0.44 14.83
C PHE A 288 -32.54 1.48 15.32
N GLU A 289 -32.11 1.40 16.59
CA GLU A 289 -31.13 2.34 17.13
C GLU A 289 -29.77 2.24 16.45
N ILE A 290 -29.28 1.03 16.15
CA ILE A 290 -28.00 0.81 15.48
C ILE A 290 -28.07 1.29 14.03
N VAL A 291 -29.11 0.90 13.31
CA VAL A 291 -29.29 1.25 11.88
C VAL A 291 -29.35 2.77 11.70
N ASN A 292 -29.96 3.49 12.62
CA ASN A 292 -30.11 4.94 12.56
C ASN A 292 -28.99 5.72 13.26
N PHE A 293 -28.02 5.02 13.86
CA PHE A 293 -26.92 5.67 14.58
C PHE A 293 -26.04 6.49 13.64
N ARG A 294 -25.79 7.73 14.05
CA ARG A 294 -24.86 8.66 13.37
C ARG A 294 -23.84 9.15 14.38
N ASP A 295 -22.60 9.27 13.96
CA ASP A 295 -21.53 9.87 14.78
C ASP A 295 -21.74 11.40 14.91
N GLU A 296 -20.88 12.04 15.70
CA GLU A 296 -20.90 13.50 15.92
C GLU A 296 -20.79 14.31 14.63
N LYS A 297 -20.29 13.72 13.55
CA LYS A 297 -20.19 14.32 12.20
C LYS A 297 -21.38 13.97 11.32
N GLY A 298 -22.43 13.35 11.85
CA GLY A 298 -23.61 12.94 11.11
C GLY A 298 -23.41 11.74 10.18
N LYS A 299 -22.26 11.06 10.26
CA LYS A 299 -21.94 9.91 9.40
C LYS A 299 -22.42 8.60 10.00
N GLN A 300 -23.09 7.77 9.22
CA GLN A 300 -23.44 6.41 9.61
C GLN A 300 -22.18 5.56 9.74
N ARG A 301 -21.97 4.97 10.92
CA ARG A 301 -20.83 4.09 11.23
C ARG A 301 -21.24 2.63 11.37
N SER A 302 -22.51 2.38 11.66
CA SER A 302 -23.08 1.03 11.72
C SER A 302 -23.29 0.42 10.35
N ARG A 303 -23.18 -0.91 10.26
CA ARG A 303 -23.48 -1.72 9.05
C ARG A 303 -24.02 -3.07 9.48
#